data_c380bf390501f5f35285839b652a528d
#
_entry.id   c380bf390501f5f35285839b652a528d
#
_cell.length_a   1.000
_cell.length_b   1.000
_cell.length_c   1.000
_cell.angle_alpha   90.00
_cell.angle_beta   90.00
_cell.angle_gamma   90.00
#
_symmetry.space_group_name_H-M   'P 1'
#
loop_
_entity.id
_entity.type
_entity.pdbx_description
1 polymer ?
#
loop_
_entity_poly.entity_id
_entity_poly.type
_entity_poly.pdbx_seq_one_letter_code
_entity_poly.pdbx_strand_id
1 'polypeptide(L)'
;MLVNEKPVDSISDGSLTWVQWVQLLVVASGVFLSSLDVSVNVALPRISDYFYSSPTTTYLMIIFYLGTTVGLQLTMGRAGDVFGLRKIFILGLVTYSLAMLAIGFSPSIQSVVGFRVLQAVGNSALLAIAPALATSLFPSRIRGRALGVMTGVGSVGMIVGTLYAGVALEYMSWRWIFFGRIPICLLAILGSVTVIRGVGNQNKNSSAVTSLDWIGGVLAFMCLIGFIAAMNIATAVGWLRTETFVSLGISIFAGTFFIRRQSIIPDPLVKLGIMKDLVVAGAFGSNLFLYMGSFVNLFILPYFVGEIIGASSFVLGIFLLLNAVSVSLFSPVGGYLSDRFGPGFITVLGLLIVLLALISYTVLTADSSLRQIAVRMVFVGMGMGLFQSSNLSLMMGKMELSDLGSGGAVSSMSRGLGSVTAVTLLGWTFTSIYDWKSPAVDILQAGSSPDSVASFMYAFQVSYIAGSAIVLIGLVSSAAAWIGLKRSENSFVI
;
A
#
# COMPACT_ATOMS: atom_id res chain seq x y z
N MET A 1 -37.32 7.98 16.73
CA MET A 1 -36.48 8.89 17.51
C MET A 1 -35.55 9.62 16.54
N LEU A 2 -35.90 10.86 16.20
CA LEU A 2 -35.19 11.74 15.28
C LEU A 2 -33.95 12.26 16.03
N VAL A 3 -32.75 11.78 15.66
CA VAL A 3 -31.50 12.39 16.10
C VAL A 3 -31.34 13.68 15.30
N ASN A 4 -31.54 14.81 15.97
CA ASN A 4 -31.30 16.15 15.45
C ASN A 4 -29.83 16.23 15.00
N GLU A 5 -29.61 16.31 13.69
CA GLU A 5 -28.31 16.59 13.10
C GLU A 5 -27.91 18.03 13.45
N LYS A 6 -27.05 18.18 14.46
CA LYS A 6 -26.31 19.43 14.63
C LYS A 6 -25.32 19.58 13.46
N PRO A 7 -25.18 20.77 12.86
CA PRO A 7 -24.20 20.99 11.81
C PRO A 7 -22.79 20.67 12.29
N VAL A 8 -21.98 20.13 11.40
CA VAL A 8 -20.58 19.62 11.62
C VAL A 8 -19.66 20.67 12.23
N ASP A 9 -20.05 21.96 12.23
CA ASP A 9 -19.24 23.09 12.71
C ASP A 9 -19.22 23.29 14.24
N SER A 10 -19.92 22.47 15.02
CA SER A 10 -20.07 22.67 16.49
C SER A 10 -19.02 21.90 17.33
N ILE A 11 -17.89 21.45 16.77
CA ILE A 11 -16.82 20.75 17.52
C ILE A 11 -15.87 21.81 18.13
N SER A 12 -16.22 22.34 19.31
CA SER A 12 -15.43 23.35 20.01
C SER A 12 -14.12 22.84 20.62
N ASP A 13 -13.94 21.52 20.81
CA ASP A 13 -12.80 20.95 21.58
C ASP A 13 -11.86 20.02 20.82
N GLY A 14 -12.00 19.82 19.51
CA GLY A 14 -11.10 18.94 18.73
C GLY A 14 -11.12 17.45 19.14
N SER A 15 -12.03 17.05 20.04
CA SER A 15 -12.24 15.65 20.43
C SER A 15 -13.31 15.00 19.56
N LEU A 16 -13.03 13.79 19.09
CA LEU A 16 -13.99 12.98 18.33
C LEU A 16 -15.12 12.51 19.26
N THR A 17 -16.35 12.63 18.79
CA THR A 17 -17.51 12.02 19.45
C THR A 17 -17.45 10.49 19.32
N TRP A 18 -18.14 9.76 20.21
CA TRP A 18 -18.21 8.30 20.13
C TRP A 18 -18.70 7.80 18.76
N VAL A 19 -19.69 8.46 18.18
CA VAL A 19 -20.21 8.12 16.85
C VAL A 19 -19.13 8.27 15.76
N GLN A 20 -18.35 9.34 15.81
CA GLN A 20 -17.24 9.56 14.88
C GLN A 20 -16.12 8.53 15.03
N TRP A 21 -15.83 8.09 16.26
CA TRP A 21 -14.89 6.99 16.48
C TRP A 21 -15.39 5.69 15.84
N VAL A 22 -16.67 5.34 16.02
CA VAL A 22 -17.26 4.16 15.39
C VAL A 22 -17.25 4.28 13.85
N GLN A 23 -17.56 5.43 13.30
CA GLN A 23 -17.46 5.69 11.85
C GLN A 23 -16.04 5.48 11.34
N LEU A 24 -15.05 6.03 12.06
CA LEU A 24 -13.64 5.88 11.71
C LEU A 24 -13.18 4.41 11.73
N LEU A 25 -13.57 3.65 12.76
CA LEU A 25 -13.23 2.24 12.88
C LEU A 25 -13.89 1.40 11.77
N VAL A 26 -15.14 1.71 11.42
CA VAL A 26 -15.82 1.04 10.29
C VAL A 26 -15.11 1.33 8.97
N VAL A 27 -14.69 2.56 8.71
CA VAL A 27 -13.91 2.89 7.49
C VAL A 27 -12.53 2.24 7.54
N ALA A 28 -11.84 2.30 8.67
CA ALA A 28 -10.52 1.71 8.87
C ALA A 28 -10.53 0.17 8.73
N SER A 29 -11.68 -0.49 8.98
CA SER A 29 -11.81 -1.94 8.80
C SER A 29 -11.54 -2.40 7.36
N GLY A 30 -11.79 -1.55 6.35
CA GLY A 30 -11.45 -1.84 4.97
C GLY A 30 -9.93 -1.95 4.75
N VAL A 31 -9.16 -1.03 5.34
CA VAL A 31 -7.68 -1.07 5.30
C VAL A 31 -7.14 -2.20 6.15
N PHE A 32 -7.75 -2.47 7.30
CA PHE A 32 -7.42 -3.60 8.16
C PHE A 32 -7.55 -4.93 7.42
N LEU A 33 -8.71 -5.18 6.80
CA LEU A 33 -8.98 -6.40 6.01
C LEU A 33 -7.99 -6.56 4.86
N SER A 34 -7.68 -5.48 4.15
CA SER A 34 -6.66 -5.49 3.10
C SER A 34 -5.28 -5.87 3.65
N SER A 35 -4.92 -5.37 4.82
CA SER A 35 -3.61 -5.62 5.43
C SER A 35 -3.47 -7.04 6.00
N LEU A 36 -4.59 -7.70 6.36
CA LEU A 36 -4.59 -9.11 6.74
C LEU A 36 -4.07 -10.03 5.63
N ASP A 37 -4.04 -9.57 4.36
CA ASP A 37 -3.60 -10.39 3.22
C ASP A 37 -2.12 -10.80 3.28
N VAL A 38 -1.31 -10.17 4.11
CA VAL A 38 0.04 -10.63 4.44
C VAL A 38 0.06 -12.08 4.95
N SER A 39 -1.00 -12.51 5.65
CA SER A 39 -1.17 -13.89 6.14
C SER A 39 -1.14 -14.95 5.03
N VAL A 40 -1.56 -14.59 3.81
CA VAL A 40 -1.58 -15.53 2.67
C VAL A 40 -0.15 -15.86 2.21
N ASN A 41 0.78 -14.91 2.32
CA ASN A 41 2.19 -15.16 1.99
C ASN A 41 2.79 -16.24 2.90
N VAL A 42 2.40 -16.26 4.18
CA VAL A 42 2.81 -17.27 5.15
C VAL A 42 2.22 -18.65 4.81
N ALA A 43 1.02 -18.68 4.21
CA ALA A 43 0.30 -19.91 3.87
C ALA A 43 0.71 -20.55 2.55
N LEU A 44 1.48 -19.84 1.68
CA LEU A 44 1.82 -20.31 0.34
C LEU A 44 2.37 -21.76 0.30
N PRO A 45 3.37 -22.14 1.12
CA PRO A 45 3.89 -23.49 1.11
C PRO A 45 2.82 -24.53 1.43
N ARG A 46 2.00 -24.28 2.45
CA ARG A 46 0.91 -25.19 2.86
C ARG A 46 -0.19 -25.33 1.79
N ILE A 47 -0.48 -24.26 1.04
CA ILE A 47 -1.43 -24.29 -0.07
C ILE A 47 -0.83 -25.05 -1.25
N SER A 48 0.45 -24.84 -1.54
CA SER A 48 1.19 -25.57 -2.58
C SER A 48 1.18 -27.06 -2.32
N ASP A 49 1.53 -27.47 -1.10
CA ASP A 49 1.55 -28.86 -0.65
C ASP A 49 0.16 -29.51 -0.72
N TYR A 50 -0.88 -28.78 -0.27
CA TYR A 50 -2.25 -29.29 -0.26
C TYR A 50 -2.79 -29.62 -1.66
N PHE A 51 -2.46 -28.80 -2.65
CA PHE A 51 -2.91 -29.00 -4.04
C PHE A 51 -1.88 -29.71 -4.91
N TYR A 52 -0.76 -30.17 -4.36
CA TYR A 52 0.34 -30.77 -5.10
C TYR A 52 0.78 -29.89 -6.30
N SER A 53 0.74 -28.57 -6.11
CA SER A 53 1.05 -27.59 -7.15
C SER A 53 2.50 -27.14 -7.07
N SER A 54 3.08 -26.71 -8.21
CA SER A 54 4.40 -26.11 -8.19
C SER A 54 4.37 -24.77 -7.44
N PRO A 55 5.47 -24.39 -6.78
CA PRO A 55 5.57 -23.06 -6.12
C PRO A 55 5.28 -21.91 -7.09
N THR A 56 5.70 -22.04 -8.36
CA THR A 56 5.44 -21.05 -9.41
C THR A 56 3.95 -20.87 -9.66
N THR A 57 3.19 -21.96 -9.77
CA THR A 57 1.72 -21.92 -9.97
C THR A 57 1.04 -21.31 -8.76
N THR A 58 1.46 -21.68 -7.55
CA THR A 58 0.89 -21.13 -6.31
C THR A 58 1.20 -19.62 -6.17
N TYR A 59 2.36 -19.18 -6.64
CA TYR A 59 2.74 -17.77 -6.61
C TYR A 59 1.88 -16.89 -7.53
N LEU A 60 1.28 -17.45 -8.59
CA LEU A 60 0.34 -16.73 -9.46
C LEU A 60 -0.84 -16.14 -8.69
N MET A 61 -1.27 -16.76 -7.58
CA MET A 61 -2.35 -16.21 -6.75
C MET A 61 -1.99 -14.86 -6.12
N ILE A 62 -0.71 -14.59 -5.86
CA ILE A 62 -0.25 -13.29 -5.36
C ILE A 62 -0.15 -12.28 -6.51
N ILE A 63 0.44 -12.68 -7.63
CA ILE A 63 0.63 -11.80 -8.79
C ILE A 63 -0.72 -11.31 -9.32
N PHE A 64 -1.66 -12.23 -9.56
CA PHE A 64 -2.99 -11.86 -10.04
C PHE A 64 -3.77 -11.01 -9.03
N TYR A 65 -3.64 -11.30 -7.74
CA TYR A 65 -4.26 -10.49 -6.69
C TYR A 65 -3.69 -9.06 -6.67
N LEU A 66 -2.37 -8.90 -6.59
CA LEU A 66 -1.73 -7.58 -6.54
C LEU A 66 -1.95 -6.80 -7.84
N GLY A 67 -1.78 -7.47 -8.99
CA GLY A 67 -2.00 -6.85 -10.30
C GLY A 67 -3.43 -6.33 -10.47
N THR A 68 -4.41 -7.15 -10.12
CA THR A 68 -5.83 -6.75 -10.19
C THR A 68 -6.15 -5.66 -9.18
N THR A 69 -5.63 -5.76 -7.94
CA THR A 69 -5.85 -4.73 -6.91
C THR A 69 -5.35 -3.37 -7.39
N VAL A 70 -4.09 -3.27 -7.82
CA VAL A 70 -3.49 -2.01 -8.26
C VAL A 70 -4.16 -1.52 -9.56
N GLY A 71 -4.41 -2.43 -10.50
CA GLY A 71 -4.99 -2.12 -11.81
C GLY A 71 -6.40 -1.53 -11.74
N LEU A 72 -7.22 -1.98 -10.78
CA LEU A 72 -8.60 -1.51 -10.64
C LEU A 72 -8.77 -0.32 -9.68
N GLN A 73 -7.74 0.10 -8.96
CA GLN A 73 -7.89 1.16 -7.95
C GLN A 73 -8.45 2.47 -8.53
N LEU A 74 -7.95 2.92 -9.68
CA LEU A 74 -8.43 4.15 -10.32
C LEU A 74 -9.90 4.04 -10.72
N THR A 75 -10.29 2.92 -11.30
CA THR A 75 -11.69 2.66 -11.70
C THR A 75 -12.61 2.63 -10.48
N MET A 76 -12.20 1.97 -9.39
CA MET A 76 -13.00 1.89 -8.16
C MET A 76 -13.08 3.23 -7.43
N GLY A 77 -12.00 4.02 -7.44
CA GLY A 77 -12.02 5.38 -6.89
C GLY A 77 -13.01 6.25 -7.61
N ARG A 78 -12.96 6.27 -8.96
CA ARG A 78 -13.91 7.03 -9.77
C ARG A 78 -15.35 6.51 -9.65
N ALA A 79 -15.52 5.18 -9.56
CA ALA A 79 -16.83 4.60 -9.27
C ALA A 79 -17.41 5.10 -7.94
N GLY A 80 -16.56 5.31 -6.93
CA GLY A 80 -16.95 5.92 -5.66
C GLY A 80 -17.44 7.36 -5.83
N ASP A 81 -16.76 8.15 -6.65
CA ASP A 81 -17.14 9.54 -6.94
C ASP A 81 -18.49 9.62 -7.71
N VAL A 82 -18.70 8.69 -8.67
CA VAL A 82 -19.93 8.64 -9.50
C VAL A 82 -21.13 8.04 -8.76
N PHE A 83 -20.94 6.86 -8.16
CA PHE A 83 -22.04 6.08 -7.58
C PHE A 83 -22.22 6.29 -6.07
N GLY A 84 -21.27 7.00 -5.44
CA GLY A 84 -21.24 7.29 -4.01
C GLY A 84 -20.26 6.39 -3.24
N LEU A 85 -19.39 7.04 -2.47
CA LEU A 85 -18.29 6.40 -1.72
C LEU A 85 -18.78 5.25 -0.83
N ARG A 86 -19.87 5.48 -0.07
CA ARG A 86 -20.45 4.47 0.83
C ARG A 86 -20.93 3.22 0.09
N LYS A 87 -21.58 3.39 -1.07
CA LYS A 87 -22.12 2.27 -1.85
C LYS A 87 -20.99 1.39 -2.39
N ILE A 88 -19.94 2.01 -2.95
CA ILE A 88 -18.81 1.28 -3.50
C ILE A 88 -17.99 0.62 -2.37
N PHE A 89 -17.87 1.25 -1.20
CA PHE A 89 -17.24 0.64 -0.04
C PHE A 89 -17.96 -0.62 0.43
N ILE A 90 -19.31 -0.56 0.56
CA ILE A 90 -20.13 -1.73 0.93
C ILE A 90 -20.04 -2.82 -0.14
N LEU A 91 -20.13 -2.46 -1.42
CA LEU A 91 -19.96 -3.42 -2.52
C LEU A 91 -18.58 -4.08 -2.48
N GLY A 92 -17.53 -3.30 -2.19
CA GLY A 92 -16.17 -3.82 -1.98
C GLY A 92 -16.09 -4.84 -0.85
N LEU A 93 -16.70 -4.54 0.32
CA LEU A 93 -16.77 -5.46 1.46
C LEU A 93 -17.54 -6.74 1.13
N VAL A 94 -18.67 -6.64 0.44
CA VAL A 94 -19.48 -7.80 0.02
C VAL A 94 -18.69 -8.66 -0.96
N THR A 95 -18.11 -8.07 -2.01
CA THR A 95 -17.31 -8.80 -3.00
C THR A 95 -16.10 -9.47 -2.36
N TYR A 96 -15.40 -8.76 -1.47
CA TYR A 96 -14.28 -9.31 -0.71
C TYR A 96 -14.71 -10.49 0.17
N SER A 97 -15.83 -10.38 0.88
CA SER A 97 -16.38 -11.44 1.75
C SER A 97 -16.78 -12.69 0.97
N LEU A 98 -17.48 -12.51 -0.16
CA LEU A 98 -17.87 -13.61 -1.04
C LEU A 98 -16.66 -14.32 -1.63
N ALA A 99 -15.63 -13.55 -2.01
CA ALA A 99 -14.39 -14.14 -2.50
C ALA A 99 -13.67 -14.96 -1.40
N MET A 100 -13.65 -14.49 -0.13
CA MET A 100 -13.11 -15.25 1.00
C MET A 100 -13.81 -16.58 1.17
N LEU A 101 -15.14 -16.60 1.11
CA LEU A 101 -15.93 -17.84 1.16
C LEU A 101 -15.56 -18.76 0.01
N ALA A 102 -15.54 -18.24 -1.23
CA ALA A 102 -15.24 -19.02 -2.43
C ALA A 102 -13.82 -19.62 -2.39
N ILE A 103 -12.81 -18.86 -1.92
CA ILE A 103 -11.45 -19.35 -1.75
C ILE A 103 -11.41 -20.47 -0.71
N GLY A 104 -12.08 -20.30 0.43
CA GLY A 104 -12.12 -21.31 1.48
C GLY A 104 -12.74 -22.65 1.03
N PHE A 105 -13.66 -22.62 0.07
CA PHE A 105 -14.29 -23.82 -0.52
C PHE A 105 -13.64 -24.29 -1.83
N SER A 106 -12.53 -23.68 -2.25
CA SER A 106 -11.89 -24.00 -3.53
C SER A 106 -11.44 -25.47 -3.61
N PRO A 107 -11.80 -26.17 -4.70
CA PRO A 107 -11.40 -27.56 -4.91
C PRO A 107 -10.04 -27.69 -5.62
N SER A 108 -9.50 -26.61 -6.24
CA SER A 108 -8.25 -26.63 -7.00
C SER A 108 -7.47 -25.33 -6.85
N ILE A 109 -6.17 -25.36 -7.16
CA ILE A 109 -5.33 -24.16 -7.13
C ILE A 109 -5.78 -23.11 -8.15
N GLN A 110 -6.28 -23.53 -9.33
CA GLN A 110 -6.81 -22.65 -10.36
C GLN A 110 -8.03 -21.88 -9.87
N SER A 111 -8.93 -22.54 -9.12
CA SER A 111 -10.09 -21.88 -8.50
C SER A 111 -9.66 -20.90 -7.41
N VAL A 112 -8.63 -21.22 -6.63
CA VAL A 112 -8.04 -20.26 -5.66
C VAL A 112 -7.55 -19.02 -6.40
N VAL A 113 -6.75 -19.18 -7.47
CA VAL A 113 -6.24 -18.06 -8.28
C VAL A 113 -7.39 -17.23 -8.84
N GLY A 114 -8.42 -17.86 -9.42
CA GLY A 114 -9.58 -17.16 -9.95
C GLY A 114 -10.35 -16.36 -8.90
N PHE A 115 -10.60 -16.93 -7.71
CA PHE A 115 -11.28 -16.23 -6.63
C PHE A 115 -10.39 -15.18 -5.94
N ARG A 116 -9.06 -15.30 -6.04
CA ARG A 116 -8.13 -14.21 -5.62
C ARG A 116 -8.27 -12.98 -6.51
N VAL A 117 -8.57 -13.15 -7.81
CA VAL A 117 -8.91 -12.02 -8.70
C VAL A 117 -10.21 -11.36 -8.23
N LEU A 118 -11.25 -12.13 -7.89
CA LEU A 118 -12.50 -11.59 -7.35
C LEU A 118 -12.26 -10.84 -6.02
N GLN A 119 -11.45 -11.41 -5.13
CA GLN A 119 -11.03 -10.74 -3.89
C GLN A 119 -10.35 -9.40 -4.17
N ALA A 120 -9.47 -9.35 -5.17
CA ALA A 120 -8.74 -8.14 -5.56
C ALA A 120 -9.66 -7.04 -6.05
N VAL A 121 -10.77 -7.37 -6.74
CA VAL A 121 -11.83 -6.41 -7.11
C VAL A 121 -12.41 -5.75 -5.86
N GLY A 122 -12.80 -6.53 -4.86
CA GLY A 122 -13.27 -6.00 -3.57
C GLY A 122 -12.21 -5.15 -2.87
N ASN A 123 -10.99 -5.65 -2.80
CA ASN A 123 -9.88 -4.98 -2.14
C ASN A 123 -9.50 -3.64 -2.79
N SER A 124 -9.54 -3.57 -4.12
CA SER A 124 -9.27 -2.32 -4.85
C SER A 124 -10.27 -1.20 -4.47
N ALA A 125 -11.54 -1.56 -4.29
CA ALA A 125 -12.57 -0.64 -3.81
C ALA A 125 -12.29 -0.19 -2.36
N LEU A 126 -11.94 -1.11 -1.45
CA LEU A 126 -11.65 -0.77 -0.06
C LEU A 126 -10.46 0.20 0.06
N LEU A 127 -9.36 -0.08 -0.64
CA LEU A 127 -8.16 0.76 -0.59
C LEU A 127 -8.34 2.13 -1.25
N ALA A 128 -9.13 2.23 -2.31
CA ALA A 128 -9.39 3.49 -2.98
C ALA A 128 -10.37 4.37 -2.18
N ILE A 129 -11.40 3.76 -1.59
CA ILE A 129 -12.53 4.48 -1.00
C ILE A 129 -12.34 4.79 0.49
N ALA A 130 -11.61 3.97 1.26
CA ALA A 130 -11.45 4.21 2.70
C ALA A 130 -10.84 5.60 3.01
N PRO A 131 -9.76 6.06 2.35
CA PRO A 131 -9.23 7.42 2.56
C PRO A 131 -10.23 8.52 2.18
N ALA A 132 -10.99 8.31 1.10
CA ALA A 132 -12.01 9.23 0.64
C ALA A 132 -13.16 9.37 1.64
N LEU A 133 -13.65 8.25 2.17
CA LEU A 133 -14.67 8.24 3.24
C LEU A 133 -14.14 8.91 4.52
N ALA A 134 -12.93 8.58 4.97
CA ALA A 134 -12.34 9.24 6.13
C ALA A 134 -12.24 10.75 5.92
N THR A 135 -11.84 11.20 4.72
CA THR A 135 -11.73 12.62 4.38
C THR A 135 -13.09 13.31 4.33
N SER A 136 -14.14 12.64 3.85
CA SER A 136 -15.50 13.21 3.74
C SER A 136 -16.24 13.25 5.08
N LEU A 137 -15.89 12.37 6.03
CA LEU A 137 -16.54 12.27 7.34
C LEU A 137 -15.95 13.26 8.36
N PHE A 138 -14.71 13.67 8.18
CA PHE A 138 -13.99 14.46 9.17
C PHE A 138 -13.58 15.84 8.61
N PRO A 139 -13.77 16.93 9.39
CA PRO A 139 -13.38 18.26 8.99
C PRO A 139 -11.86 18.37 8.82
N SER A 140 -11.40 19.34 8.03
CA SER A 140 -9.99 19.55 7.70
C SER A 140 -9.09 19.64 8.91
N ARG A 141 -9.58 20.21 10.03
CA ARG A 141 -8.81 20.40 11.28
C ARG A 141 -8.36 19.10 11.96
N ILE A 142 -9.09 17.99 11.78
CA ILE A 142 -8.81 16.68 12.41
C ILE A 142 -8.62 15.56 11.40
N ARG A 143 -8.51 15.91 10.11
CA ARG A 143 -8.36 14.95 9.01
C ARG A 143 -7.09 14.13 9.13
N GLY A 144 -5.98 14.76 9.51
CA GLY A 144 -4.70 14.08 9.72
C GLY A 144 -4.80 12.99 10.78
N ARG A 145 -5.46 13.27 11.91
CA ARG A 145 -5.70 12.27 12.97
C ARG A 145 -6.54 11.10 12.46
N ALA A 146 -7.62 11.38 11.74
CA ALA A 146 -8.50 10.33 11.20
C ALA A 146 -7.74 9.42 10.22
N LEU A 147 -6.98 10.00 9.29
CA LEU A 147 -6.15 9.25 8.35
C LEU A 147 -5.00 8.52 9.04
N GLY A 148 -4.42 9.12 10.09
CA GLY A 148 -3.38 8.50 10.93
C GLY A 148 -3.89 7.27 11.68
N VAL A 149 -5.06 7.34 12.29
CA VAL A 149 -5.71 6.18 12.93
C VAL A 149 -6.01 5.10 11.90
N MET A 150 -6.56 5.46 10.75
CA MET A 150 -6.87 4.52 9.67
C MET A 150 -5.61 3.77 9.19
N THR A 151 -4.50 4.46 8.96
CA THR A 151 -3.23 3.84 8.54
C THR A 151 -2.62 3.00 9.66
N GLY A 152 -2.71 3.45 10.91
CA GLY A 152 -2.31 2.68 12.10
C GLY A 152 -3.08 1.37 12.23
N VAL A 153 -4.41 1.41 12.07
CA VAL A 153 -5.27 0.22 12.04
C VAL A 153 -4.90 -0.74 10.91
N GLY A 154 -4.50 -0.22 9.74
CA GLY A 154 -3.94 -1.04 8.67
C GLY A 154 -2.67 -1.79 9.09
N SER A 155 -1.75 -1.12 9.80
CA SER A 155 -0.53 -1.77 10.31
C SER A 155 -0.83 -2.82 11.39
N VAL A 156 -1.82 -2.57 12.25
CA VAL A 156 -2.34 -3.61 13.19
C VAL A 156 -2.87 -4.81 12.40
N GLY A 157 -3.54 -4.59 11.27
CA GLY A 157 -4.00 -5.67 10.38
C GLY A 157 -2.85 -6.55 9.87
N MET A 158 -1.71 -5.97 9.50
CA MET A 158 -0.50 -6.75 9.16
C MET A 158 -0.02 -7.63 10.31
N ILE A 159 0.06 -7.07 11.52
CA ILE A 159 0.49 -7.80 12.73
C ILE A 159 -0.46 -8.96 13.00
N VAL A 160 -1.76 -8.66 13.11
CA VAL A 160 -2.80 -9.65 13.39
C VAL A 160 -2.83 -10.73 12.30
N GLY A 161 -2.71 -10.32 11.03
CA GLY A 161 -2.68 -11.25 9.88
C GLY A 161 -1.55 -12.26 9.97
N THR A 162 -0.34 -11.80 10.29
CA THR A 162 0.83 -12.67 10.42
C THR A 162 0.70 -13.63 11.60
N LEU A 163 0.29 -13.13 12.77
CA LEU A 163 0.10 -13.96 13.98
C LEU A 163 -1.05 -14.97 13.78
N TYR A 164 -2.17 -14.52 13.22
CA TYR A 164 -3.32 -15.37 12.92
C TYR A 164 -2.95 -16.48 11.92
N ALA A 165 -2.14 -16.17 10.90
CA ALA A 165 -1.68 -17.18 9.95
C ALA A 165 -0.89 -18.28 10.65
N GLY A 166 0.03 -17.93 11.56
CA GLY A 166 0.78 -18.92 12.32
C GLY A 166 -0.14 -19.88 13.09
N VAL A 167 -1.09 -19.33 13.86
CA VAL A 167 -2.06 -20.12 14.62
C VAL A 167 -2.96 -20.98 13.71
N ALA A 168 -3.49 -20.39 12.63
CA ALA A 168 -4.38 -21.09 11.72
C ALA A 168 -3.69 -22.26 10.99
N LEU A 169 -2.41 -22.09 10.63
CA LEU A 169 -1.63 -23.15 9.97
C LEU A 169 -1.16 -24.25 10.91
N GLU A 170 -1.01 -23.96 12.18
CA GLU A 170 -0.58 -24.94 13.20
C GLU A 170 -1.76 -25.80 13.67
N TYR A 171 -2.88 -25.17 14.03
CA TYR A 171 -3.99 -25.84 14.73
C TYR A 171 -5.21 -26.12 13.85
N MET A 172 -5.27 -25.57 12.64
CA MET A 172 -6.43 -25.67 11.75
C MET A 172 -5.96 -26.05 10.33
N SER A 173 -6.56 -25.42 9.31
CA SER A 173 -6.14 -25.56 7.91
C SER A 173 -5.89 -24.18 7.30
N TRP A 174 -5.15 -24.12 6.18
CA TRP A 174 -4.92 -22.90 5.41
C TRP A 174 -6.23 -22.17 5.03
N ARG A 175 -7.35 -22.88 4.94
CA ARG A 175 -8.67 -22.32 4.63
C ARG A 175 -9.15 -21.32 5.66
N TRP A 176 -8.79 -21.51 6.91
CA TRP A 176 -9.17 -20.61 8.00
C TRP A 176 -8.55 -19.22 7.88
N ILE A 177 -7.44 -19.08 7.18
CA ILE A 177 -6.87 -17.77 6.82
C ILE A 177 -7.89 -16.91 6.07
N PHE A 178 -8.78 -17.53 5.30
CA PHE A 178 -9.85 -16.86 4.57
C PHE A 178 -11.15 -16.80 5.39
N PHE A 179 -11.60 -17.90 5.94
CA PHE A 179 -12.84 -17.94 6.73
C PHE A 179 -12.81 -17.04 7.96
N GLY A 180 -11.69 -16.94 8.67
CA GLY A 180 -11.56 -16.11 9.87
C GLY A 180 -11.76 -14.61 9.64
N ARG A 181 -11.70 -14.14 8.40
CA ARG A 181 -11.96 -12.73 8.03
C ARG A 181 -13.43 -12.42 7.82
N ILE A 182 -14.25 -13.44 7.57
CA ILE A 182 -15.69 -13.28 7.25
C ILE A 182 -16.44 -12.58 8.37
N PRO A 183 -16.30 -12.95 9.66
CA PRO A 183 -16.95 -12.23 10.74
C PRO A 183 -16.62 -10.73 10.76
N ILE A 184 -15.34 -10.37 10.49
CA ILE A 184 -14.90 -8.98 10.45
C ILE A 184 -15.55 -8.26 9.27
N CYS A 185 -15.64 -8.90 8.10
CA CYS A 185 -16.34 -8.35 6.93
C CYS A 185 -17.82 -8.09 7.24
N LEU A 186 -18.51 -9.04 7.87
CA LEU A 186 -19.91 -8.89 8.23
C LEU A 186 -20.14 -7.73 9.21
N LEU A 187 -19.29 -7.58 10.23
CA LEU A 187 -19.32 -6.45 11.14
C LEU A 187 -19.06 -5.12 10.43
N ALA A 188 -18.09 -5.10 9.49
CA ALA A 188 -17.79 -3.92 8.69
C ALA A 188 -18.97 -3.54 7.76
N ILE A 189 -19.63 -4.51 7.14
CA ILE A 189 -20.84 -4.30 6.32
C ILE A 189 -21.96 -3.73 7.19
N LEU A 190 -22.26 -4.36 8.32
CA LEU A 190 -23.28 -3.91 9.25
C LEU A 190 -23.01 -2.48 9.73
N GLY A 191 -21.79 -2.19 10.16
CA GLY A 191 -21.37 -0.85 10.56
C GLY A 191 -21.48 0.17 9.41
N SER A 192 -21.12 -0.21 8.19
CA SER A 192 -21.23 0.68 7.02
C SER A 192 -22.70 0.99 6.67
N VAL A 193 -23.59 0.02 6.86
CA VAL A 193 -25.04 0.21 6.60
C VAL A 193 -25.69 1.05 7.70
N THR A 194 -25.31 0.86 8.97
CA THR A 194 -25.99 1.49 10.12
C THR A 194 -25.41 2.85 10.49
N VAL A 195 -24.07 2.99 10.48
CA VAL A 195 -23.36 4.13 11.08
C VAL A 195 -22.92 5.15 10.05
N ILE A 196 -22.54 4.72 8.82
CA ILE A 196 -22.15 5.64 7.74
C ILE A 196 -23.43 6.07 6.99
N ARG A 197 -24.30 6.85 7.64
CA ARG A 197 -25.52 7.43 7.02
C ARG A 197 -25.24 8.85 6.55
N GLY A 198 -25.88 9.27 5.46
CA GLY A 198 -25.81 10.67 4.96
C GLY A 198 -24.57 11.03 4.15
N VAL A 199 -23.50 10.23 4.17
CA VAL A 199 -22.27 10.49 3.43
C VAL A 199 -22.44 10.07 1.97
N GLY A 200 -22.19 11.00 1.05
CA GLY A 200 -22.28 10.76 -0.40
C GLY A 200 -23.62 11.10 -1.05
N ASN A 201 -24.64 11.55 -0.28
CA ASN A 201 -25.87 12.06 -0.88
C ASN A 201 -25.82 13.58 -1.19
N GLN A 202 -24.74 14.26 -0.74
CA GLN A 202 -24.58 15.70 -0.98
C GLN A 202 -24.32 16.05 -2.45
N ASN A 203 -23.88 15.08 -3.27
CA ASN A 203 -23.59 15.30 -4.68
C ASN A 203 -24.82 15.17 -5.62
N LYS A 204 -26.03 14.95 -5.11
CA LYS A 204 -27.23 14.93 -5.98
C LYS A 204 -27.52 16.25 -6.67
N ASN A 205 -26.96 17.36 -6.18
CA ASN A 205 -27.16 18.70 -6.75
C ASN A 205 -26.00 19.23 -7.58
N SER A 206 -24.85 18.52 -7.63
CA SER A 206 -23.77 18.86 -8.57
C SER A 206 -23.94 18.02 -9.83
N SER A 207 -24.48 18.64 -10.86
CA SER A 207 -24.71 18.12 -12.22
C SER A 207 -23.44 17.74 -13.01
N ALA A 208 -22.33 17.43 -12.34
CA ALA A 208 -21.02 17.41 -12.98
C ALA A 208 -20.42 16.02 -13.29
N VAL A 209 -20.91 14.91 -12.69
CA VAL A 209 -20.31 13.60 -12.93
C VAL A 209 -21.38 12.59 -13.34
N THR A 210 -21.49 12.34 -14.64
CA THR A 210 -22.60 11.53 -15.20
C THR A 210 -22.20 10.14 -15.68
N SER A 211 -20.91 9.87 -15.93
CA SER A 211 -20.50 8.58 -16.50
C SER A 211 -19.16 8.08 -15.97
N LEU A 212 -19.05 6.75 -15.86
CA LEU A 212 -17.79 6.07 -15.58
C LEU A 212 -17.11 5.72 -16.91
N ASP A 213 -15.83 6.11 -17.04
CA ASP A 213 -15.03 5.76 -18.21
C ASP A 213 -14.54 4.31 -18.15
N TRP A 214 -15.37 3.37 -18.58
CA TRP A 214 -15.02 1.95 -18.62
C TRP A 214 -13.83 1.64 -19.53
N ILE A 215 -13.71 2.33 -20.67
CA ILE A 215 -12.58 2.12 -21.61
C ILE A 215 -11.29 2.62 -20.96
N GLY A 216 -11.30 3.80 -20.32
CA GLY A 216 -10.17 4.28 -19.55
C GLY A 216 -9.81 3.32 -18.41
N GLY A 217 -10.82 2.73 -17.75
CA GLY A 217 -10.62 1.71 -16.71
C GLY A 217 -9.88 0.47 -17.23
N VAL A 218 -10.30 -0.05 -18.36
CA VAL A 218 -9.63 -1.20 -19.03
C VAL A 218 -8.21 -0.84 -19.45
N LEU A 219 -7.99 0.34 -20.02
CA LEU A 219 -6.66 0.81 -20.42
C LEU A 219 -5.73 0.98 -19.22
N ALA A 220 -6.21 1.57 -18.12
CA ALA A 220 -5.46 1.67 -16.87
C ALA A 220 -5.10 0.30 -16.31
N PHE A 221 -6.06 -0.61 -16.28
CA PHE A 221 -5.86 -2.00 -15.85
C PHE A 221 -4.81 -2.71 -16.71
N MET A 222 -4.92 -2.67 -18.03
CA MET A 222 -3.95 -3.28 -18.95
C MET A 222 -2.55 -2.66 -18.83
N CYS A 223 -2.47 -1.34 -18.65
CA CYS A 223 -1.21 -0.65 -18.42
C CYS A 223 -0.52 -1.18 -17.16
N LEU A 224 -1.24 -1.21 -16.04
CA LEU A 224 -0.68 -1.57 -14.74
C LEU A 224 -0.38 -3.07 -14.64
N ILE A 225 -1.29 -3.95 -15.10
CA ILE A 225 -1.04 -5.39 -15.08
C ILE A 225 0.07 -5.78 -16.05
N GLY A 226 0.15 -5.13 -17.22
CA GLY A 226 1.23 -5.31 -18.18
C GLY A 226 2.58 -4.90 -17.60
N PHE A 227 2.64 -3.77 -16.85
CA PHE A 227 3.83 -3.34 -16.13
C PHE A 227 4.24 -4.35 -15.06
N ILE A 228 3.31 -4.77 -14.21
CA ILE A 228 3.56 -5.74 -13.14
C ILE A 228 4.02 -7.08 -13.73
N ALA A 229 3.38 -7.55 -14.80
CA ALA A 229 3.78 -8.77 -15.50
C ALA A 229 5.18 -8.64 -16.10
N ALA A 230 5.49 -7.53 -16.79
CA ALA A 230 6.82 -7.29 -17.33
C ALA A 230 7.90 -7.32 -16.23
N MET A 231 7.63 -6.67 -15.09
CA MET A 231 8.55 -6.67 -13.95
C MET A 231 8.78 -8.08 -13.37
N ASN A 232 7.71 -8.86 -13.19
CA ASN A 232 7.82 -10.23 -12.68
C ASN A 232 8.52 -11.18 -13.67
N ILE A 233 8.21 -11.09 -14.98
CA ILE A 233 8.86 -11.88 -16.00
C ILE A 233 10.34 -11.53 -16.12
N ALA A 234 10.68 -10.22 -16.08
CA ALA A 234 12.07 -9.75 -16.15
C ALA A 234 12.94 -10.31 -15.02
N THR A 235 12.39 -10.45 -13.81
CA THR A 235 13.11 -11.07 -12.68
C THR A 235 13.19 -12.58 -12.77
N ALA A 236 12.16 -13.25 -13.32
CA ALA A 236 12.09 -14.72 -13.38
C ALA A 236 12.90 -15.31 -14.54
N VAL A 237 12.84 -14.70 -15.74
CA VAL A 237 13.44 -15.26 -16.97
C VAL A 237 14.42 -14.32 -17.67
N GLY A 238 14.51 -13.06 -17.22
CA GLY A 238 15.47 -12.07 -17.70
C GLY A 238 14.87 -10.91 -18.49
N TRP A 239 15.59 -9.79 -18.48
CA TRP A 239 15.18 -8.54 -19.12
C TRP A 239 15.12 -8.59 -20.65
N LEU A 240 15.95 -9.42 -21.28
CA LEU A 240 16.07 -9.51 -22.75
C LEU A 240 15.17 -10.58 -23.37
N ARG A 241 14.18 -11.07 -22.65
CA ARG A 241 13.23 -12.05 -23.16
C ARG A 241 12.06 -11.42 -23.90
N THR A 242 11.58 -12.11 -24.92
CA THR A 242 10.45 -11.65 -25.74
C THR A 242 9.21 -11.39 -24.90
N GLU A 243 8.93 -12.22 -23.92
CA GLU A 243 7.78 -12.11 -23.02
C GLU A 243 7.82 -10.83 -22.19
N THR A 244 9.02 -10.41 -21.76
CA THR A 244 9.24 -9.14 -21.04
C THR A 244 8.94 -7.95 -21.95
N PHE A 245 9.46 -7.96 -23.19
CA PHE A 245 9.20 -6.91 -24.16
C PHE A 245 7.74 -6.82 -24.59
N VAL A 246 7.06 -7.95 -24.78
CA VAL A 246 5.63 -8.00 -25.11
C VAL A 246 4.81 -7.39 -23.96
N SER A 247 5.04 -7.81 -22.73
CA SER A 247 4.32 -7.27 -21.56
C SER A 247 4.57 -5.79 -21.36
N LEU A 248 5.82 -5.33 -21.53
CA LEU A 248 6.18 -3.90 -21.48
C LEU A 248 5.54 -3.12 -22.63
N GLY A 249 5.51 -3.68 -23.84
CA GLY A 249 4.85 -3.12 -25.00
C GLY A 249 3.35 -2.91 -24.79
N ILE A 250 2.67 -3.92 -24.22
CA ILE A 250 1.26 -3.81 -23.81
C ILE A 250 1.06 -2.69 -22.81
N SER A 251 1.93 -2.62 -21.79
CA SER A 251 1.86 -1.58 -20.77
C SER A 251 2.02 -0.17 -21.35
N ILE A 252 3.04 0.05 -22.18
CA ILE A 252 3.33 1.35 -22.82
C ILE A 252 2.18 1.73 -23.77
N PHE A 253 1.71 0.80 -24.59
CA PHE A 253 0.60 1.02 -25.50
C PHE A 253 -0.65 1.44 -24.74
N ALA A 254 -1.08 0.62 -23.78
CA ALA A 254 -2.27 0.90 -22.98
C ALA A 254 -2.14 2.21 -22.19
N GLY A 255 -0.97 2.50 -21.62
CA GLY A 255 -0.68 3.73 -20.90
C GLY A 255 -0.75 4.98 -21.77
N THR A 256 -0.21 4.92 -23.00
CA THR A 256 -0.26 6.02 -23.97
C THR A 256 -1.71 6.31 -24.36
N PHE A 257 -2.49 5.27 -24.68
CA PHE A 257 -3.90 5.42 -25.01
C PHE A 257 -4.73 5.89 -23.79
N PHE A 258 -4.42 5.42 -22.59
CA PHE A 258 -5.02 5.90 -21.37
C PHE A 258 -4.82 7.40 -21.20
N ILE A 259 -3.57 7.88 -21.22
CA ILE A 259 -3.24 9.31 -21.05
C ILE A 259 -3.95 10.16 -22.10
N ARG A 260 -3.89 9.74 -23.38
CA ARG A 260 -4.58 10.44 -24.47
C ARG A 260 -6.10 10.51 -24.24
N ARG A 261 -6.70 9.39 -23.79
CA ARG A 261 -8.13 9.34 -23.51
C ARG A 261 -8.50 10.27 -22.36
N GLN A 262 -7.76 10.22 -21.24
CA GLN A 262 -8.02 11.07 -20.06
C GLN A 262 -7.86 12.58 -20.35
N SER A 263 -7.13 12.94 -21.43
CA SER A 263 -6.99 14.34 -21.87
C SER A 263 -8.15 14.85 -22.71
N ILE A 264 -8.99 13.95 -23.26
CA ILE A 264 -10.02 14.32 -24.26
C ILE A 264 -11.42 14.22 -23.68
N ILE A 265 -11.68 13.25 -22.79
CA ILE A 265 -13.03 12.99 -22.28
C ILE A 265 -13.44 14.04 -21.22
N PRO A 266 -14.74 14.38 -21.13
CA PRO A 266 -15.24 15.35 -20.14
C PRO A 266 -15.10 14.85 -18.71
N ASP A 267 -15.37 13.56 -18.46
CA ASP A 267 -15.36 12.92 -17.14
C ASP A 267 -14.25 11.87 -17.02
N PRO A 268 -12.96 12.30 -16.87
CA PRO A 268 -11.84 11.37 -16.80
C PRO A 268 -11.82 10.60 -15.47
N LEU A 269 -11.20 9.40 -15.45
CA LEU A 269 -10.93 8.64 -14.22
C LEU A 269 -9.99 9.41 -13.29
N VAL A 270 -9.02 10.11 -13.88
CA VAL A 270 -8.09 10.99 -13.20
C VAL A 270 -7.99 12.28 -13.98
N LYS A 271 -8.30 13.39 -13.35
CA LYS A 271 -8.07 14.71 -13.92
C LYS A 271 -6.56 14.95 -13.99
N LEU A 272 -5.94 14.71 -15.16
CA LEU A 272 -4.48 14.87 -15.35
C LEU A 272 -4.00 16.28 -14.96
N GLY A 273 -4.88 17.27 -15.00
CA GLY A 273 -4.60 18.63 -14.51
C GLY A 273 -4.21 18.68 -13.03
N ILE A 274 -4.73 17.78 -12.20
CA ILE A 274 -4.38 17.69 -10.76
C ILE A 274 -2.90 17.33 -10.58
N MET A 275 -2.33 16.52 -11.48
CA MET A 275 -0.90 16.16 -11.43
C MET A 275 0.03 17.33 -11.81
N LYS A 276 -0.52 18.45 -12.32
CA LYS A 276 0.25 19.69 -12.53
C LYS A 276 0.38 20.51 -11.23
N ASP A 277 -0.49 20.26 -10.24
CA ASP A 277 -0.32 20.82 -8.90
C ASP A 277 0.92 20.20 -8.25
N LEU A 278 1.88 21.05 -7.90
CA LEU A 278 3.15 20.65 -7.32
C LEU A 278 2.96 19.87 -6.00
N VAL A 279 1.88 20.16 -5.25
CA VAL A 279 1.57 19.49 -3.99
C VAL A 279 1.14 18.05 -4.26
N VAL A 280 0.24 17.84 -5.22
CA VAL A 280 -0.28 16.50 -5.56
C VAL A 280 0.80 15.65 -6.24
N ALA A 281 1.50 16.21 -7.23
CA ALA A 281 2.59 15.52 -7.92
C ALA A 281 3.72 15.14 -6.95
N GLY A 282 4.08 16.06 -6.05
CA GLY A 282 5.11 15.81 -5.05
C GLY A 282 4.66 14.79 -3.98
N ALA A 283 3.40 14.81 -3.57
CA ALA A 283 2.84 13.81 -2.66
C ALA A 283 2.77 12.42 -3.30
N PHE A 284 2.39 12.33 -4.58
CA PHE A 284 2.42 11.10 -5.36
C PHE A 284 3.84 10.54 -5.50
N GLY A 285 4.79 11.38 -5.93
CA GLY A 285 6.19 11.00 -6.14
C GLY A 285 6.85 10.57 -4.83
N SER A 286 6.65 11.32 -3.75
CA SER A 286 7.20 10.96 -2.43
C SER A 286 6.69 9.62 -1.93
N ASN A 287 5.41 9.30 -2.13
CA ASN A 287 4.82 8.02 -1.77
C ASN A 287 5.39 6.87 -2.63
N LEU A 288 5.48 7.07 -3.95
CA LEU A 288 6.07 6.12 -4.88
C LEU A 288 7.52 5.77 -4.47
N PHE A 289 8.36 6.79 -4.31
CA PHE A 289 9.79 6.60 -4.04
C PHE A 289 10.08 6.10 -2.62
N LEU A 290 9.24 6.47 -1.63
CA LEU A 290 9.34 5.88 -0.30
C LEU A 290 9.14 4.37 -0.34
N TYR A 291 8.03 3.90 -0.93
CA TYR A 291 7.74 2.47 -0.99
C TYR A 291 8.74 1.73 -1.86
N MET A 292 9.21 2.36 -2.95
CA MET A 292 10.23 1.80 -3.81
C MET A 292 11.57 1.62 -3.08
N GLY A 293 12.06 2.62 -2.36
CA GLY A 293 13.34 2.53 -1.66
C GLY A 293 13.29 1.71 -0.37
N SER A 294 12.18 1.79 0.40
CA SER A 294 12.06 1.08 1.68
C SER A 294 11.83 -0.43 1.52
N PHE A 295 11.49 -0.90 0.33
CA PHE A 295 11.24 -2.31 0.07
C PHE A 295 12.51 -3.16 0.24
N VAL A 296 13.71 -2.56 0.20
CA VAL A 296 14.99 -3.21 0.47
C VAL A 296 14.97 -3.97 1.81
N ASN A 297 14.29 -3.42 2.83
CA ASN A 297 14.15 -4.06 4.13
C ASN A 297 13.28 -5.33 4.08
N LEU A 298 12.27 -5.37 3.22
CA LEU A 298 11.39 -6.54 3.13
C LEU A 298 12.03 -7.67 2.33
N PHE A 299 12.87 -7.36 1.36
CA PHE A 299 13.46 -8.34 0.45
C PHE A 299 14.85 -8.81 0.91
N ILE A 300 15.77 -7.90 1.22
CA ILE A 300 17.18 -8.24 1.46
C ILE A 300 17.47 -8.57 2.93
N LEU A 301 16.81 -7.86 3.86
CA LEU A 301 17.05 -8.06 5.29
C LEU A 301 16.80 -9.50 5.77
N PRO A 302 15.78 -10.25 5.29
CA PRO A 302 15.59 -11.65 5.63
C PRO A 302 16.81 -12.52 5.36
N TYR A 303 17.45 -12.34 4.20
CA TYR A 303 18.68 -13.09 3.85
C TYR A 303 19.86 -12.70 4.75
N PHE A 304 20.02 -11.41 5.05
CA PHE A 304 21.06 -10.95 5.96
C PHE A 304 20.89 -11.54 7.36
N VAL A 305 19.68 -11.53 7.90
CA VAL A 305 19.40 -12.05 9.25
C VAL A 305 19.49 -13.59 9.29
N GLY A 306 19.01 -14.27 8.24
CA GLY A 306 19.01 -15.74 8.16
C GLY A 306 20.38 -16.31 7.79
N GLU A 307 20.96 -15.88 6.67
CA GLU A 307 22.12 -16.53 6.07
C GLU A 307 23.46 -15.98 6.59
N ILE A 308 23.53 -14.69 6.94
CA ILE A 308 24.78 -14.08 7.40
C ILE A 308 24.88 -14.11 8.94
N ILE A 309 23.83 -13.69 9.64
CA ILE A 309 23.83 -13.68 11.12
C ILE A 309 23.48 -15.06 11.68
N GLY A 310 22.82 -15.94 10.90
CA GLY A 310 22.41 -17.28 11.34
C GLY A 310 21.25 -17.25 12.34
N ALA A 311 20.43 -16.20 12.34
CA ALA A 311 19.30 -16.08 13.25
C ALA A 311 18.08 -16.88 12.75
N SER A 312 17.28 -17.36 13.68
CA SER A 312 16.09 -18.15 13.35
C SER A 312 15.00 -17.32 12.65
N SER A 313 14.15 -17.99 11.89
CA SER A 313 12.97 -17.36 11.26
C SER A 313 12.05 -16.66 12.28
N PHE A 314 12.05 -17.10 13.54
CA PHE A 314 11.33 -16.45 14.63
C PHE A 314 11.87 -15.04 14.91
N VAL A 315 13.19 -14.87 14.95
CA VAL A 315 13.85 -13.56 15.12
C VAL A 315 13.52 -12.63 13.96
N LEU A 316 13.53 -13.15 12.74
CA LEU A 316 13.12 -12.40 11.55
C LEU A 316 11.66 -11.93 11.68
N GLY A 317 10.77 -12.81 12.12
CA GLY A 317 9.37 -12.46 12.39
C GLY A 317 9.23 -11.32 13.40
N ILE A 318 10.05 -11.32 14.48
CA ILE A 318 10.09 -10.22 15.46
C ILE A 318 10.51 -8.91 14.80
N PHE A 319 11.49 -8.90 13.90
CA PHE A 319 11.93 -7.67 13.24
C PHE A 319 10.84 -7.07 12.33
N LEU A 320 10.16 -7.90 11.54
CA LEU A 320 9.04 -7.45 10.72
C LEU A 320 7.89 -6.93 11.61
N LEU A 321 7.68 -7.57 12.74
CA LEU A 321 6.70 -7.14 13.74
C LEU A 321 7.08 -5.79 14.35
N LEU A 322 8.34 -5.55 14.71
CA LEU A 322 8.83 -4.28 15.24
C LEU A 322 8.58 -3.12 14.27
N ASN A 323 8.82 -3.34 12.97
CA ASN A 323 8.51 -2.35 11.95
C ASN A 323 7.00 -2.03 11.91
N ALA A 324 6.15 -3.06 11.83
CA ALA A 324 4.70 -2.89 11.76
C ALA A 324 4.12 -2.22 13.04
N VAL A 325 4.63 -2.59 14.23
CA VAL A 325 4.26 -1.94 15.51
C VAL A 325 4.67 -0.47 15.49
N SER A 326 5.88 -0.16 15.03
CA SER A 326 6.36 1.22 14.96
C SER A 326 5.49 2.04 14.00
N VAL A 327 5.17 1.54 12.82
CA VAL A 327 4.24 2.20 11.89
C VAL A 327 2.88 2.42 12.56
N SER A 328 2.34 1.41 13.24
CA SER A 328 1.03 1.50 13.91
C SER A 328 0.98 2.57 14.99
N LEU A 329 2.04 2.68 15.80
CA LEU A 329 2.14 3.67 16.87
C LEU A 329 2.37 5.09 16.34
N PHE A 330 3.24 5.24 15.34
CA PHE A 330 3.63 6.56 14.85
C PHE A 330 2.70 7.13 13.76
N SER A 331 1.82 6.33 13.14
CA SER A 331 0.84 6.86 12.18
C SER A 331 -0.20 7.80 12.83
N PRO A 332 -0.83 7.48 13.96
CA PRO A 332 -1.70 8.43 14.65
C PRO A 332 -0.95 9.66 15.16
N VAL A 333 0.29 9.48 15.62
CA VAL A 333 1.16 10.59 16.04
C VAL A 333 1.46 11.51 14.86
N GLY A 334 1.81 10.95 13.71
CA GLY A 334 2.03 11.71 12.47
C GLY A 334 0.78 12.48 12.04
N GLY A 335 -0.39 11.86 12.13
CA GLY A 335 -1.66 12.51 11.86
C GLY A 335 -1.93 13.69 12.80
N TYR A 336 -1.72 13.51 14.09
CA TYR A 336 -1.86 14.59 15.09
C TYR A 336 -0.87 15.75 14.84
N LEU A 337 0.39 15.44 14.60
CA LEU A 337 1.42 16.43 14.30
C LEU A 337 1.13 17.14 12.97
N SER A 338 0.59 16.42 11.97
CA SER A 338 0.16 16.98 10.69
C SER A 338 -0.95 18.02 10.86
N ASP A 339 -1.94 17.76 11.73
CA ASP A 339 -3.01 18.71 12.04
C ASP A 339 -2.48 19.96 12.75
N ARG A 340 -1.39 19.84 13.54
CA ARG A 340 -0.84 20.94 14.34
C ARG A 340 0.22 21.77 13.62
N PHE A 341 1.14 21.13 12.90
CA PHE A 341 2.32 21.75 12.26
C PHE A 341 2.22 21.82 10.74
N GLY A 342 1.13 21.31 10.17
CA GLY A 342 0.92 21.19 8.73
C GLY A 342 1.47 19.89 8.14
N PRO A 343 0.74 19.32 7.17
CA PRO A 343 1.08 18.00 6.62
C PRO A 343 2.40 17.98 5.85
N GLY A 344 2.75 19.06 5.15
CA GLY A 344 3.98 19.12 4.35
C GLY A 344 5.26 18.97 5.19
N PHE A 345 5.34 19.62 6.34
CA PHE A 345 6.50 19.53 7.23
C PHE A 345 6.69 18.12 7.80
N ILE A 346 5.61 17.50 8.29
CA ILE A 346 5.67 16.16 8.89
C ILE A 346 5.97 15.09 7.84
N THR A 347 5.50 15.26 6.60
CA THR A 347 5.83 14.38 5.47
C THR A 347 7.34 14.39 5.19
N VAL A 348 7.95 15.56 5.12
CA VAL A 348 9.40 15.72 4.92
C VAL A 348 10.18 15.11 6.10
N LEU A 349 9.75 15.37 7.34
CA LEU A 349 10.39 14.82 8.54
C LEU A 349 10.35 13.28 8.55
N GLY A 350 9.20 12.70 8.23
CA GLY A 350 9.05 11.24 8.15
C GLY A 350 9.98 10.61 7.11
N LEU A 351 10.07 11.20 5.91
CA LEU A 351 11.00 10.74 4.87
C LEU A 351 12.47 10.90 5.27
N LEU A 352 12.82 11.99 5.94
CA LEU A 352 14.17 12.21 6.43
C LEU A 352 14.58 11.12 7.43
N ILE A 353 13.69 10.76 8.35
CA ILE A 353 13.93 9.67 9.31
C ILE A 353 14.14 8.34 8.58
N VAL A 354 13.29 8.00 7.58
CA VAL A 354 13.48 6.78 6.79
C VAL A 354 14.82 6.81 6.04
N LEU A 355 15.16 7.92 5.40
CA LEU A 355 16.42 8.07 4.68
C LEU A 355 17.63 7.83 5.58
N LEU A 356 17.67 8.49 6.73
CA LEU A 356 18.76 8.32 7.71
C LEU A 356 18.82 6.89 8.25
N ALA A 357 17.67 6.27 8.48
CA ALA A 357 17.60 4.87 8.88
C ALA A 357 18.15 3.95 7.78
N LEU A 358 17.78 4.12 6.51
CA LEU A 358 18.31 3.30 5.39
C LEU A 358 19.81 3.51 5.21
N ILE A 359 20.32 4.73 5.27
CA ILE A 359 21.75 5.01 5.22
C ILE A 359 22.47 4.29 6.37
N SER A 360 21.86 4.24 7.57
CA SER A 360 22.48 3.55 8.70
C SER A 360 22.67 2.04 8.49
N TYR A 361 21.90 1.40 7.59
CA TYR A 361 22.11 -0.01 7.25
C TYR A 361 23.41 -0.24 6.45
N THR A 362 23.90 0.75 5.70
CA THR A 362 25.13 0.61 4.91
C THR A 362 26.39 0.40 5.75
N VAL A 363 26.35 0.75 7.04
CA VAL A 363 27.47 0.53 7.98
C VAL A 363 27.35 -0.78 8.76
N LEU A 364 26.35 -1.61 8.50
CA LEU A 364 26.26 -2.95 9.09
C LEU A 364 27.36 -3.86 8.51
N THR A 365 27.84 -4.76 9.36
CA THR A 365 28.82 -5.80 9.05
C THR A 365 28.23 -7.17 9.38
N ALA A 366 28.90 -8.25 8.98
CA ALA A 366 28.49 -9.61 9.32
C ALA A 366 28.42 -9.85 10.84
N ASP A 367 29.23 -9.13 11.63
CA ASP A 367 29.27 -9.24 13.09
C ASP A 367 28.28 -8.31 13.80
N SER A 368 27.40 -7.65 13.06
CA SER A 368 26.44 -6.71 13.64
C SER A 368 25.44 -7.41 14.54
N SER A 369 25.16 -6.83 15.70
CA SER A 369 24.24 -7.40 16.67
C SER A 369 22.78 -7.26 16.23
N LEU A 370 21.94 -8.22 16.63
CA LEU A 370 20.47 -8.18 16.40
C LEU A 370 19.83 -6.87 16.95
N ARG A 371 20.37 -6.33 18.05
CA ARG A 371 19.92 -5.06 18.62
C ARG A 371 20.12 -3.89 17.65
N GLN A 372 21.23 -3.85 16.94
CA GLN A 372 21.51 -2.79 15.95
C GLN A 372 20.52 -2.83 14.79
N ILE A 373 20.11 -4.02 14.35
CA ILE A 373 19.08 -4.21 13.31
C ILE A 373 17.72 -3.78 13.84
N ALA A 374 17.35 -4.24 15.04
CA ALA A 374 16.06 -3.90 15.68
C ALA A 374 15.85 -2.38 15.79
N VAL A 375 16.86 -1.64 16.25
CA VAL A 375 16.80 -0.17 16.37
C VAL A 375 16.54 0.47 14.99
N ARG A 376 17.21 0.04 13.95
CA ARG A 376 17.02 0.57 12.59
C ARG A 376 15.62 0.27 12.06
N MET A 377 15.08 -0.94 12.32
CA MET A 377 13.71 -1.29 11.95
C MET A 377 12.67 -0.40 12.63
N VAL A 378 12.89 -0.06 13.90
CA VAL A 378 12.01 0.88 14.63
C VAL A 378 12.04 2.27 13.99
N PHE A 379 13.22 2.79 13.63
CA PHE A 379 13.33 4.10 12.97
C PHE A 379 12.71 4.11 11.57
N VAL A 380 12.88 3.04 10.77
CA VAL A 380 12.17 2.92 9.48
C VAL A 380 10.67 2.95 9.69
N GLY A 381 10.15 2.15 10.62
CA GLY A 381 8.71 2.12 10.94
C GLY A 381 8.18 3.44 11.48
N MET A 382 8.93 4.13 12.34
CA MET A 382 8.60 5.46 12.85
C MET A 382 8.48 6.48 11.71
N GLY A 383 9.50 6.56 10.86
CA GLY A 383 9.49 7.48 9.71
C GLY A 383 8.36 7.19 8.73
N MET A 384 8.12 5.90 8.41
CA MET A 384 7.00 5.47 7.57
C MET A 384 5.64 5.84 8.18
N GLY A 385 5.45 5.66 9.49
CA GLY A 385 4.22 6.00 10.19
C GLY A 385 3.92 7.51 10.13
N LEU A 386 4.91 8.34 10.45
CA LEU A 386 4.79 9.80 10.35
C LEU A 386 4.50 10.24 8.91
N PHE A 387 5.19 9.67 7.92
CA PHE A 387 5.02 10.00 6.53
C PHE A 387 3.63 9.62 5.98
N GLN A 388 3.20 8.36 6.18
CA GLN A 388 2.00 7.83 5.51
C GLN A 388 0.74 8.64 5.83
N SER A 389 0.51 8.93 7.11
CA SER A 389 -0.66 9.69 7.55
C SER A 389 -0.63 11.13 7.05
N SER A 390 0.55 11.78 7.14
CA SER A 390 0.74 13.18 6.74
C SER A 390 0.68 13.37 5.23
N ASN A 391 1.31 12.47 4.46
CA ASN A 391 1.28 12.52 3.01
C ASN A 391 -0.13 12.27 2.45
N LEU A 392 -0.86 11.33 3.06
CA LEU A 392 -2.25 11.09 2.69
C LEU A 392 -3.13 12.31 3.02
N SER A 393 -2.92 12.96 4.17
CA SER A 393 -3.59 14.21 4.55
C SER A 393 -3.27 15.34 3.57
N LEU A 394 -1.99 15.48 3.18
CA LEU A 394 -1.54 16.48 2.19
C LEU A 394 -2.25 16.29 0.85
N MET A 395 -2.29 15.06 0.35
CA MET A 395 -2.91 14.71 -0.93
C MET A 395 -4.42 14.92 -0.90
N MET A 396 -5.11 14.39 0.13
CA MET A 396 -6.56 14.54 0.30
C MET A 396 -6.98 15.99 0.53
N GLY A 397 -6.12 16.82 1.12
CA GLY A 397 -6.37 18.24 1.35
C GLY A 397 -6.50 19.08 0.08
N LYS A 398 -5.94 18.60 -1.04
CA LYS A 398 -6.00 19.26 -2.36
C LYS A 398 -7.11 18.71 -3.27
N MET A 399 -7.80 17.64 -2.84
CA MET A 399 -8.89 17.05 -3.63
C MET A 399 -10.20 17.79 -3.39
N GLU A 400 -10.93 18.00 -4.47
CA GLU A 400 -12.33 18.43 -4.39
C GLU A 400 -13.20 17.30 -3.80
N LEU A 401 -14.32 17.68 -3.18
CA LEU A 401 -15.26 16.68 -2.62
C LEU A 401 -15.82 15.72 -3.69
N SER A 402 -15.87 16.15 -4.94
CA SER A 402 -16.26 15.35 -6.11
C SER A 402 -15.24 14.31 -6.55
N ASP A 403 -13.96 14.45 -6.15
CA ASP A 403 -12.85 13.66 -6.65
C ASP A 403 -12.09 12.91 -5.51
N LEU A 404 -12.71 12.80 -4.33
CA LEU A 404 -12.06 12.16 -3.18
C LEU A 404 -11.75 10.68 -3.42
N GLY A 405 -12.65 9.96 -4.11
CA GLY A 405 -12.43 8.56 -4.47
C GLY A 405 -11.25 8.40 -5.42
N SER A 406 -11.18 9.24 -6.45
CA SER A 406 -10.03 9.30 -7.37
C SER A 406 -8.73 9.65 -6.65
N GLY A 407 -8.75 10.59 -5.68
CA GLY A 407 -7.61 10.94 -4.85
C GLY A 407 -7.09 9.77 -4.01
N GLY A 408 -7.99 9.05 -3.34
CA GLY A 408 -7.65 7.84 -2.58
C GLY A 408 -7.05 6.74 -3.45
N ALA A 409 -7.60 6.56 -4.65
CA ALA A 409 -7.10 5.62 -5.64
C ALA A 409 -5.69 5.97 -6.12
N VAL A 410 -5.43 7.23 -6.45
CA VAL A 410 -4.10 7.72 -6.88
C VAL A 410 -3.06 7.51 -5.77
N SER A 411 -3.41 7.81 -4.50
CA SER A 411 -2.53 7.57 -3.36
C SER A 411 -2.20 6.08 -3.18
N SER A 412 -3.20 5.21 -3.27
CA SER A 412 -3.00 3.76 -3.10
C SER A 412 -2.23 3.15 -4.26
N MET A 413 -2.48 3.61 -5.50
CA MET A 413 -1.77 3.19 -6.71
C MET A 413 -0.28 3.57 -6.65
N SER A 414 0.07 4.79 -6.20
CA SER A 414 1.47 5.21 -6.09
C SER A 414 2.28 4.29 -5.16
N ARG A 415 1.68 3.87 -4.05
CA ARG A 415 2.25 2.88 -3.12
C ARG A 415 2.44 1.52 -3.78
N GLY A 416 1.40 1.02 -4.46
CA GLY A 416 1.44 -0.26 -5.16
C GLY A 416 2.50 -0.30 -6.25
N LEU A 417 2.58 0.73 -7.09
CA LEU A 417 3.61 0.89 -8.13
C LEU A 417 5.01 0.94 -7.52
N GLY A 418 5.21 1.72 -6.45
CA GLY A 418 6.49 1.79 -5.75
C GLY A 418 6.95 0.42 -5.28
N SER A 419 6.06 -0.34 -4.61
CA SER A 419 6.39 -1.68 -4.09
C SER A 419 6.72 -2.67 -5.21
N VAL A 420 5.95 -2.71 -6.30
CA VAL A 420 6.20 -3.63 -7.43
C VAL A 420 7.51 -3.29 -8.12
N THR A 421 7.76 -2.01 -8.40
CA THR A 421 9.00 -1.57 -9.05
C THR A 421 10.22 -1.87 -8.19
N ALA A 422 10.08 -1.76 -6.87
CA ALA A 422 11.14 -2.05 -5.92
C ALA A 422 11.64 -3.49 -5.98
N VAL A 423 10.71 -4.47 -5.99
CA VAL A 423 11.06 -5.90 -6.09
C VAL A 423 11.96 -6.14 -7.29
N THR A 424 11.60 -5.55 -8.42
CA THR A 424 12.35 -5.72 -9.66
C THR A 424 13.69 -5.01 -9.63
N LEU A 425 13.70 -3.70 -9.30
CA LEU A 425 14.93 -2.90 -9.37
C LEU A 425 15.92 -3.28 -8.26
N LEU A 426 15.49 -3.26 -7.02
CA LEU A 426 16.40 -3.53 -5.89
C LEU A 426 16.71 -5.01 -5.74
N GLY A 427 15.74 -5.89 -6.04
CA GLY A 427 15.98 -7.33 -6.08
C GLY A 427 16.97 -7.70 -7.18
N TRP A 428 16.79 -7.20 -8.40
CA TRP A 428 17.73 -7.41 -9.50
C TRP A 428 19.11 -6.80 -9.21
N THR A 429 19.17 -5.60 -8.66
CA THR A 429 20.44 -4.97 -8.27
C THR A 429 21.22 -5.88 -7.31
N PHE A 430 20.54 -6.36 -6.28
CA PHE A 430 21.15 -7.22 -5.28
C PHE A 430 21.64 -8.55 -5.87
N THR A 431 20.78 -9.29 -6.58
CA THR A 431 21.10 -10.59 -7.16
C THR A 431 22.20 -10.46 -8.22
N SER A 432 22.12 -9.48 -9.12
CA SER A 432 23.14 -9.28 -10.17
C SER A 432 24.51 -8.96 -9.61
N ILE A 433 24.60 -8.18 -8.53
CA ILE A 433 25.88 -7.86 -7.88
C ILE A 433 26.40 -9.07 -7.12
N TYR A 434 25.54 -9.81 -6.43
CA TYR A 434 25.92 -11.02 -5.71
C TYR A 434 26.42 -12.09 -6.67
N ASP A 435 25.68 -12.39 -7.74
CA ASP A 435 26.04 -13.39 -8.75
C ASP A 435 27.33 -13.01 -9.50
N TRP A 436 27.55 -11.71 -9.76
CA TRP A 436 28.78 -11.24 -10.38
C TRP A 436 30.01 -11.49 -9.51
N LYS A 437 29.87 -11.37 -8.19
CA LYS A 437 30.99 -11.59 -7.23
C LYS A 437 31.14 -13.03 -6.77
N SER A 438 30.06 -13.81 -6.76
CA SER A 438 30.02 -15.19 -6.28
C SER A 438 29.16 -16.07 -7.21
N PRO A 439 29.57 -16.25 -8.49
CA PRO A 439 28.72 -16.90 -9.51
C PRO A 439 28.42 -18.38 -9.25
N ALA A 440 29.14 -19.03 -8.33
CA ALA A 440 28.99 -20.45 -8.01
C ALA A 440 28.28 -20.73 -6.67
N VAL A 441 27.87 -19.70 -5.95
CA VAL A 441 27.30 -19.85 -4.60
C VAL A 441 25.88 -19.32 -4.59
N ASP A 442 24.91 -20.19 -4.27
CA ASP A 442 23.51 -19.79 -4.06
C ASP A 442 23.43 -18.78 -2.89
N ILE A 443 22.51 -17.81 -3.01
CA ILE A 443 22.26 -16.80 -1.98
C ILE A 443 21.85 -17.43 -0.64
N LEU A 444 21.20 -18.59 -0.67
CA LEU A 444 20.82 -19.38 0.52
C LEU A 444 22.04 -20.07 1.18
N GLN A 445 23.22 -19.96 0.59
CA GLN A 445 24.49 -20.44 1.11
C GLN A 445 25.50 -19.31 1.29
N ALA A 446 25.04 -18.07 1.31
CA ALA A 446 25.91 -16.90 1.40
C ALA A 446 26.79 -16.86 2.67
N GLY A 447 26.36 -17.51 3.75
CA GLY A 447 27.13 -17.68 4.99
C GLY A 447 28.16 -18.81 4.95
N SER A 448 28.30 -19.60 3.86
CA SER A 448 29.12 -20.81 3.82
C SER A 448 30.62 -20.57 3.76
N SER A 449 31.06 -19.40 3.30
CA SER A 449 32.47 -19.04 3.19
C SER A 449 32.71 -17.54 3.43
N PRO A 450 33.92 -17.13 3.86
CA PRO A 450 34.27 -15.71 4.04
C PRO A 450 34.08 -14.90 2.75
N ASP A 451 34.42 -15.47 1.59
CA ASP A 451 34.28 -14.79 0.30
C ASP A 451 32.83 -14.58 -0.11
N SER A 452 31.96 -15.56 0.15
CA SER A 452 30.50 -15.40 -0.11
C SER A 452 29.87 -14.40 0.85
N VAL A 453 30.27 -14.38 2.12
CA VAL A 453 29.86 -13.35 3.09
C VAL A 453 30.27 -11.96 2.63
N ALA A 454 31.52 -11.78 2.20
CA ALA A 454 32.04 -10.51 1.70
C ALA A 454 31.25 -10.04 0.44
N SER A 455 30.95 -10.96 -0.47
CA SER A 455 30.15 -10.69 -1.68
C SER A 455 28.73 -10.30 -1.35
N PHE A 456 28.10 -10.99 -0.40
CA PHE A 456 26.76 -10.65 0.11
C PHE A 456 26.75 -9.26 0.75
N MET A 457 27.72 -8.97 1.64
CA MET A 457 27.81 -7.68 2.31
C MET A 457 27.99 -6.53 1.33
N TYR A 458 28.78 -6.74 0.28
CA TYR A 458 28.91 -5.72 -0.77
C TYR A 458 27.60 -5.49 -1.53
N ALA A 459 26.92 -6.56 -1.96
CA ALA A 459 25.62 -6.46 -2.62
C ALA A 459 24.55 -5.81 -1.70
N PHE A 460 24.57 -6.15 -0.41
CA PHE A 460 23.74 -5.57 0.63
C PHE A 460 23.96 -4.05 0.74
N GLN A 461 25.21 -3.62 0.91
CA GLN A 461 25.54 -2.19 1.03
C GLN A 461 25.13 -1.40 -0.21
N VAL A 462 25.44 -1.88 -1.41
CA VAL A 462 25.07 -1.22 -2.68
C VAL A 462 23.55 -1.11 -2.80
N SER A 463 22.81 -2.15 -2.44
CA SER A 463 21.33 -2.13 -2.49
C SER A 463 20.74 -1.14 -1.51
N TYR A 464 21.29 -0.99 -0.30
CA TYR A 464 20.84 0.02 0.65
C TYR A 464 21.22 1.45 0.23
N ILE A 465 22.38 1.63 -0.44
CA ILE A 465 22.74 2.91 -1.06
C ILE A 465 21.72 3.26 -2.17
N ALA A 466 21.41 2.31 -3.05
CA ALA A 466 20.41 2.50 -4.11
C ALA A 466 19.02 2.81 -3.53
N GLY A 467 18.57 2.06 -2.53
CA GLY A 467 17.32 2.33 -1.81
C GLY A 467 17.29 3.71 -1.16
N SER A 468 18.41 4.12 -0.53
CA SER A 468 18.55 5.46 0.07
C SER A 468 18.50 6.56 -0.99
N ALA A 469 19.16 6.37 -2.13
CA ALA A 469 19.11 7.32 -3.25
C ALA A 469 17.67 7.49 -3.80
N ILE A 470 16.92 6.40 -3.90
CA ILE A 470 15.51 6.43 -4.29
C ILE A 470 14.66 7.21 -3.27
N VAL A 471 14.84 6.95 -1.96
CA VAL A 471 14.12 7.69 -0.91
C VAL A 471 14.52 9.16 -0.88
N LEU A 472 15.76 9.50 -1.22
CA LEU A 472 16.21 10.89 -1.36
C LEU A 472 15.45 11.62 -2.48
N ILE A 473 15.17 10.96 -3.63
CA ILE A 473 14.30 11.52 -4.67
C ILE A 473 12.89 11.76 -4.11
N GLY A 474 12.37 10.83 -3.31
CA GLY A 474 11.12 10.98 -2.58
C GLY A 474 11.12 12.18 -1.62
N LEU A 475 12.22 12.39 -0.90
CA LEU A 475 12.40 13.54 -0.01
C LEU A 475 12.39 14.87 -0.78
N VAL A 476 13.08 14.95 -1.90
CA VAL A 476 13.05 16.13 -2.80
C VAL A 476 11.63 16.38 -3.32
N SER A 477 10.91 15.32 -3.73
CA SER A 477 9.51 15.42 -4.16
C SER A 477 8.60 15.94 -3.05
N SER A 478 8.80 15.47 -1.81
CA SER A 478 8.05 15.91 -0.64
C SER A 478 8.36 17.36 -0.26
N ALA A 479 9.63 17.78 -0.33
CA ALA A 479 10.03 19.16 -0.09
C ALA A 479 9.42 20.11 -1.13
N ALA A 480 9.37 19.70 -2.41
CA ALA A 480 8.72 20.45 -3.47
C ALA A 480 7.21 20.61 -3.20
N ALA A 481 6.53 19.54 -2.75
CA ALA A 481 5.13 19.60 -2.34
C ALA A 481 4.89 20.58 -1.18
N TRP A 482 5.76 20.56 -0.16
CA TRP A 482 5.67 21.47 0.98
C TRP A 482 5.87 22.93 0.58
N ILE A 483 6.85 23.24 -0.28
CA ILE A 483 7.08 24.58 -0.83
C ILE A 483 5.87 25.02 -1.65
N GLY A 484 5.31 24.15 -2.49
CA GLY A 484 4.09 24.42 -3.26
C GLY A 484 2.91 24.76 -2.36
N LEU A 485 2.73 24.04 -1.25
CA LEU A 485 1.67 24.32 -0.27
C LEU A 485 1.83 25.72 0.35
N LYS A 486 3.02 26.06 0.83
CA LYS A 486 3.31 27.40 1.40
C LYS A 486 3.06 28.53 0.40
N ARG A 487 3.41 28.35 -0.88
CA ARG A 487 3.16 29.36 -1.91
C ARG A 487 1.65 29.56 -2.15
N SER A 488 0.87 28.48 -2.14
CA SER A 488 -0.59 28.59 -2.30
C SER A 488 -1.24 29.30 -1.10
N GLU A 489 -0.78 29.06 0.13
CA GLU A 489 -1.29 29.75 1.33
C GLU A 489 -0.98 31.24 1.29
N ASN A 490 0.22 31.62 0.90
CA ASN A 490 0.62 33.04 0.81
C ASN A 490 -0.10 33.80 -0.31
N SER A 491 -0.54 33.13 -1.38
CA SER A 491 -1.29 33.79 -2.47
C SER A 491 -2.74 34.11 -2.12
N PHE A 492 -3.30 33.57 -1.03
CA PHE A 492 -4.63 33.90 -0.52
C PHE A 492 -4.63 35.04 0.51
N VAL A 493 -3.45 35.53 0.95
CA VAL A 493 -3.30 36.59 1.97
C VAL A 493 -3.08 37.97 1.30
N ILE A 494 -2.90 38.01 -0.01
CA ILE A 494 -2.80 39.22 -0.83
C ILE A 494 -4.11 39.42 -1.60
#